data_3c0eaf746bba9e59fbca6b770f06c9b1
#
_entry.id   3c0eaf746bba9e59fbca6b770f06c9b1
#
_cell.length_a   1.000
_cell.length_b   1.000
_cell.length_c   1.000
_cell.angle_alpha   90.00
_cell.angle_beta   90.00
_cell.angle_gamma   90.00
#
_symmetry.space_group_name_H-M   'P 1'
#
loop_
_entity.id
_entity.type
_entity.pdbx_description
1 polymer ?
#
loop_
_entity_poly.entity_id
_entity_poly.type
_entity_poly.pdbx_seq_one_letter_code
_entity_poly.pdbx_strand_id
1 'polypeptide(L)'
;MEKYDELSEENNDGNQFGFPLSDLFPPLWRARWIIIGVTVVASGLGLWQGIRGAKYQSEGFLQFGGAIPMPLDRNIKDKEPPPGIMLADYKRYAAVFSTSGRFNEFVQQNKLEATPGVEGLRKVFSSADDIAKLMQPVFPFTKLDAKELMEQPRDGGNNVIGLRIVYAAGSGENAQRMVGLLGRYAMDSITYLIYSDVLRFKYTEITALITRLDNDIIENKEKLDLYQRKSANLKQIMARYPESANQTSRQVISVTEDNARYLSPVTQLMTTEVDTATTNEVIYHAKREQQKNILLREYYGQAKILLDNTKSGEAILRGLESVKLAVFKNKDLKDKTIQEVYNKITMDNQLANNLYLEKSRFIAGPSLPEHRSTRLSAALLRAFAMGLFGSIIVVLGRAWWIKNRSKFDI
;
A
#
# COMPACT_ATOMS: atom_id res chain seq x y z
N MET A 1 20.56 -29.23 97.20
CA MET A 1 19.18 -28.77 97.00
C MET A 1 18.89 -28.95 95.56
N GLU A 2 18.36 -30.08 95.17
CA GLU A 2 16.98 -30.32 94.82
C GLU A 2 16.58 -29.58 93.55
N LYS A 3 15.98 -30.09 92.53
CA LYS A 3 15.20 -31.31 92.30
C LYS A 3 14.68 -31.22 90.88
N TYR A 4 14.57 -32.33 90.16
CA TYR A 4 13.53 -32.69 89.19
C TYR A 4 13.27 -31.65 88.03
N ASP A 5 13.08 -31.99 86.77
CA ASP A 5 12.11 -32.96 86.30
C ASP A 5 12.44 -33.45 84.87
N GLU A 6 12.10 -34.68 84.68
CA GLU A 6 11.84 -35.40 83.43
C GLU A 6 10.75 -34.72 82.60
N LEU A 7 10.68 -35.23 81.38
CA LEU A 7 9.61 -35.17 80.33
C LEU A 7 9.89 -34.12 79.29
N SER A 8 9.90 -34.44 77.99
CA SER A 8 9.16 -35.45 77.29
C SER A 8 9.80 -35.65 75.93
N GLU A 9 9.97 -36.89 75.53
CA GLU A 9 10.12 -37.28 74.11
C GLU A 9 8.82 -36.88 73.40
N GLU A 10 8.85 -35.78 72.72
CA GLU A 10 7.79 -35.41 71.77
C GLU A 10 8.13 -36.05 70.40
N ASN A 11 7.47 -37.18 70.13
CA ASN A 11 7.37 -37.85 68.83
C ASN A 11 6.92 -36.82 67.79
N ASN A 12 7.88 -36.24 67.06
CA ASN A 12 7.59 -35.44 65.93
C ASN A 12 7.46 -36.37 64.66
N ASP A 13 6.33 -37.07 64.59
CA ASP A 13 5.85 -37.72 63.39
C ASP A 13 5.40 -36.65 62.41
N GLY A 14 6.30 -35.73 62.10
CA GLY A 14 6.17 -34.77 61.01
C GLY A 14 6.24 -35.51 59.69
N ASN A 15 5.09 -35.59 59.03
CA ASN A 15 4.84 -36.03 57.68
C ASN A 15 6.00 -35.66 56.74
N GLN A 16 7.06 -36.45 56.64
CA GLN A 16 8.08 -36.37 55.64
C GLN A 16 7.55 -37.00 54.34
N PHE A 17 6.81 -36.19 53.55
CA PHE A 17 6.66 -36.40 52.12
C PHE A 17 8.00 -36.10 51.39
N GLY A 18 9.10 -36.51 51.98
CA GLY A 18 10.41 -36.45 51.39
C GLY A 18 10.75 -37.81 50.77
N PHE A 19 10.70 -37.95 49.48
CA PHE A 19 11.36 -39.07 48.81
C PHE A 19 12.87 -38.92 49.03
N PRO A 20 13.50 -39.80 49.81
CA PRO A 20 14.96 -39.77 49.91
C PRO A 20 15.54 -39.98 48.55
N LEU A 21 16.42 -39.09 48.08
CA LEU A 21 17.08 -39.19 46.77
C LEU A 21 17.76 -40.54 46.54
N SER A 22 18.16 -41.24 47.63
CA SER A 22 18.70 -42.60 47.60
C SER A 22 17.73 -43.64 47.06
N ASP A 23 16.43 -43.51 47.24
CA ASP A 23 15.41 -44.44 46.77
C ASP A 23 15.11 -44.32 45.26
N LEU A 24 15.57 -43.25 44.62
CA LEU A 24 15.40 -43.01 43.18
C LEU A 24 16.44 -43.76 42.33
N PHE A 25 17.61 -44.02 42.86
CA PHE A 25 18.70 -44.64 42.12
C PHE A 25 18.46 -46.11 41.72
N PRO A 26 18.00 -47.02 42.63
CA PRO A 26 17.84 -48.45 42.31
C PRO A 26 16.85 -48.72 41.13
N PRO A 27 15.66 -48.10 41.07
CA PRO A 27 14.74 -48.31 39.94
C PRO A 27 15.28 -47.79 38.64
N LEU A 28 15.98 -46.65 38.63
CA LEU A 28 16.60 -46.07 37.44
C LEU A 28 17.72 -46.96 36.88
N TRP A 29 18.59 -47.49 37.79
CA TRP A 29 19.67 -48.38 37.37
C TRP A 29 19.16 -49.70 36.80
N ARG A 30 18.11 -50.27 37.39
CA ARG A 30 17.46 -51.51 36.86
C ARG A 30 16.82 -51.29 35.50
N ALA A 31 16.24 -50.11 35.27
CA ALA A 31 15.55 -49.75 34.01
C ALA A 31 16.43 -49.04 32.99
N ARG A 32 17.77 -48.90 33.23
CA ARG A 32 18.72 -48.17 32.37
C ARG A 32 18.59 -48.49 30.89
N TRP A 33 18.46 -49.75 30.52
CA TRP A 33 18.33 -50.17 29.13
C TRP A 33 16.99 -49.75 28.52
N ILE A 34 15.93 -49.69 29.28
CA ILE A 34 14.60 -49.20 28.87
C ILE A 34 14.67 -47.68 28.62
N ILE A 35 15.28 -46.94 29.56
CA ILE A 35 15.46 -45.49 29.45
C ILE A 35 16.28 -45.17 28.22
N ILE A 36 17.42 -45.85 27.98
CA ILE A 36 18.26 -45.66 26.80
C ILE A 36 17.47 -46.00 25.53
N GLY A 37 16.78 -47.14 25.49
CA GLY A 37 15.99 -47.55 24.32
C GLY A 37 14.89 -46.57 23.95
N VAL A 38 14.10 -46.10 24.94
CA VAL A 38 13.05 -45.10 24.72
C VAL A 38 13.63 -43.76 24.26
N THR A 39 14.75 -43.34 24.87
CA THR A 39 15.42 -42.09 24.48
C THR A 39 15.95 -42.12 23.05
N VAL A 40 16.57 -43.28 22.64
CA VAL A 40 17.05 -43.49 21.27
C VAL A 40 15.90 -43.48 20.26
N VAL A 41 14.81 -44.16 20.56
CA VAL A 41 13.61 -44.17 19.70
C VAL A 41 12.99 -42.80 19.60
N ALA A 42 12.82 -42.10 20.73
CA ALA A 42 12.30 -40.72 20.75
C ALA A 42 13.20 -39.75 19.94
N SER A 43 14.53 -39.86 20.10
CA SER A 43 15.49 -39.07 19.33
C SER A 43 15.43 -39.37 17.85
N GLY A 44 15.30 -40.68 17.46
CA GLY A 44 15.13 -41.10 16.06
C GLY A 44 13.84 -40.55 15.44
N LEU A 45 12.72 -40.61 16.16
CA LEU A 45 11.44 -40.05 15.73
C LEU A 45 11.51 -38.51 15.62
N GLY A 46 12.19 -37.87 16.57
CA GLY A 46 12.40 -36.42 16.54
C GLY A 46 13.27 -35.94 15.35
N LEU A 47 14.32 -36.72 15.04
CA LEU A 47 15.12 -36.50 13.83
C LEU A 47 14.30 -36.69 12.55
N TRP A 48 13.54 -37.76 12.44
CA TRP A 48 12.67 -38.02 11.29
C TRP A 48 11.63 -36.92 11.08
N GLN A 49 10.98 -36.49 12.16
CA GLN A 49 10.02 -35.37 12.13
C GLN A 49 10.72 -34.03 11.77
N GLY A 50 11.92 -33.79 12.30
CA GLY A 50 12.75 -32.62 11.98
C GLY A 50 13.18 -32.60 10.51
N ILE A 51 13.46 -33.73 9.90
CA ILE A 51 13.80 -33.85 8.47
C ILE A 51 12.57 -33.61 7.59
N ARG A 52 11.41 -34.21 7.93
CA ARG A 52 10.16 -33.99 7.19
C ARG A 52 9.59 -32.57 7.34
N GLY A 53 9.75 -31.99 8.49
CA GLY A 53 9.30 -30.61 8.79
C GLY A 53 10.31 -29.54 8.42
N ALA A 54 11.38 -29.86 7.70
CA ALA A 54 12.40 -28.90 7.32
C ALA A 54 11.82 -27.82 6.40
N LYS A 55 11.97 -26.56 6.81
CA LYS A 55 11.55 -25.39 6.03
C LYS A 55 12.76 -24.63 5.53
N TYR A 56 12.65 -24.13 4.31
CA TYR A 56 13.59 -23.21 3.68
C TYR A 56 12.97 -21.83 3.68
N GLN A 57 13.69 -20.84 4.21
CA GLN A 57 13.21 -19.47 4.31
C GLN A 57 13.86 -18.62 3.26
N SER A 58 13.06 -18.05 2.37
CA SER A 58 13.47 -17.03 1.41
C SER A 58 13.05 -15.66 1.91
N GLU A 59 13.86 -14.67 1.61
CA GLU A 59 13.55 -13.26 1.87
C GLU A 59 13.91 -12.40 0.67
N GLY A 60 13.21 -11.27 0.56
CA GLY A 60 13.49 -10.26 -0.45
C GLY A 60 13.06 -8.88 0.04
N PHE A 61 13.75 -7.86 -0.45
CA PHE A 61 13.41 -6.47 -0.21
C PHE A 61 12.81 -5.85 -1.47
N LEU A 62 11.52 -5.57 -1.43
CA LEU A 62 10.77 -4.88 -2.46
C LEU A 62 10.79 -3.38 -2.14
N GLN A 63 11.49 -2.59 -2.95
CA GLN A 63 11.51 -1.13 -2.81
C GLN A 63 10.32 -0.52 -3.53
N PHE A 64 9.70 0.49 -2.93
CA PHE A 64 8.73 1.35 -3.59
C PHE A 64 9.43 2.42 -4.43
N GLY A 65 8.95 2.65 -5.64
CA GLY A 65 9.55 3.58 -6.60
C GLY A 65 9.44 5.07 -6.24
N GLY A 66 8.87 5.41 -5.11
CA GLY A 66 8.62 6.75 -4.62
C GLY A 66 7.15 7.01 -4.34
N ALA A 67 6.82 8.22 -3.90
CA ALA A 67 5.44 8.67 -3.78
C ALA A 67 4.78 8.59 -5.17
N ILE A 68 3.57 8.07 -5.19
CA ILE A 68 2.79 7.98 -6.42
C ILE A 68 2.40 9.40 -6.81
N PRO A 69 2.85 9.92 -7.95
CA PRO A 69 2.32 11.18 -8.41
C PRO A 69 0.85 10.94 -8.73
N MET A 70 -0.05 11.54 -7.96
CA MET A 70 -1.34 11.92 -8.51
C MET A 70 -1.07 12.65 -9.83
N PRO A 71 -1.93 12.51 -10.87
CA PRO A 71 -1.76 13.25 -12.13
C PRO A 71 -1.42 14.69 -11.79
N LEU A 72 -0.24 15.10 -12.18
CA LEU A 72 0.46 16.29 -11.73
C LEU A 72 -0.43 17.52 -11.77
N ASP A 73 -0.72 18.06 -10.62
CA ASP A 73 -0.99 19.50 -10.50
C ASP A 73 0.31 20.21 -10.89
N ARG A 74 0.31 20.90 -12.02
CA ARG A 74 1.48 21.59 -12.60
C ARG A 74 2.14 22.64 -11.67
N ASN A 75 1.63 22.82 -10.46
CA ASN A 75 2.09 23.82 -9.51
C ASN A 75 3.14 23.31 -8.51
N ILE A 76 3.48 22.03 -8.51
CA ILE A 76 4.60 21.51 -7.71
C ILE A 76 5.85 21.56 -8.58
N LYS A 77 6.37 22.77 -8.76
CA LYS A 77 7.72 22.98 -9.31
C LYS A 77 8.75 22.47 -8.30
N ASP A 78 9.66 21.63 -8.79
CA ASP A 78 11.02 21.48 -8.31
C ASP A 78 11.32 20.82 -6.95
N LYS A 79 10.45 19.94 -6.44
CA LYS A 79 10.90 19.00 -5.40
C LYS A 79 10.70 17.58 -5.89
N GLU A 80 11.79 16.85 -6.02
CA GLU A 80 11.70 15.40 -6.17
C GLU A 80 10.84 14.85 -5.02
N PRO A 81 9.83 14.02 -5.33
CA PRO A 81 9.01 13.44 -4.29
C PRO A 81 9.92 12.63 -3.35
N PRO A 82 9.73 12.74 -2.03
CA PRO A 82 10.55 12.02 -1.07
C PRO A 82 10.48 10.52 -1.36
N PRO A 83 11.59 9.79 -1.18
CA PRO A 83 11.62 8.37 -1.43
C PRO A 83 10.63 7.65 -0.49
N GLY A 84 9.86 6.71 -1.04
CA GLY A 84 8.92 5.90 -0.28
C GLY A 84 7.49 6.43 -0.27
N ILE A 85 6.67 5.78 0.52
CA ILE A 85 5.23 6.05 0.70
C ILE A 85 5.01 6.59 2.11
N MET A 86 4.16 7.60 2.28
CA MET A 86 3.80 8.11 3.61
C MET A 86 3.18 7.00 4.46
N LEU A 87 3.48 6.98 5.75
CA LEU A 87 2.99 5.92 6.66
C LEU A 87 1.45 5.81 6.67
N ALA A 88 0.74 6.94 6.55
CA ALA A 88 -0.72 6.95 6.48
C ALA A 88 -1.24 6.20 5.24
N ASP A 89 -0.65 6.48 4.08
CA ASP A 89 -0.99 5.81 2.82
C ASP A 89 -0.58 4.34 2.85
N TYR A 90 0.61 4.04 3.39
CA TYR A 90 1.03 2.66 3.57
C TYR A 90 0.04 1.86 4.42
N LYS A 91 -0.44 2.41 5.55
CA LYS A 91 -1.45 1.72 6.39
C LYS A 91 -2.74 1.44 5.61
N ARG A 92 -3.16 2.38 4.77
CA ARG A 92 -4.33 2.19 3.89
C ARG A 92 -4.09 1.07 2.87
N TYR A 93 -2.92 1.04 2.25
CA TYR A 93 -2.55 -0.03 1.30
C TYR A 93 -2.41 -1.38 2.00
N ALA A 94 -1.79 -1.40 3.19
CA ALA A 94 -1.64 -2.60 3.98
C ALA A 94 -3.00 -3.21 4.38
N ALA A 95 -3.97 -2.37 4.72
CA ALA A 95 -5.33 -2.83 5.01
C ALA A 95 -5.97 -3.58 3.82
N VAL A 96 -5.63 -3.21 2.58
CA VAL A 96 -6.15 -3.88 1.37
C VAL A 96 -5.39 -5.16 1.08
N PHE A 97 -4.06 -5.11 0.97
CA PHE A 97 -3.29 -6.31 0.61
C PHE A 97 -3.18 -7.33 1.75
N SER A 98 -3.60 -7.00 2.97
CA SER A 98 -3.68 -7.96 4.07
C SER A 98 -5.01 -8.74 4.13
N THR A 99 -5.88 -8.60 3.15
CA THR A 99 -7.16 -9.31 3.14
C THR A 99 -7.09 -10.62 2.33
N SER A 100 -7.68 -11.68 2.87
CA SER A 100 -7.80 -12.97 2.15
C SER A 100 -8.62 -12.84 0.87
N GLY A 101 -9.66 -12.00 0.87
CA GLY A 101 -10.49 -11.73 -0.30
C GLY A 101 -9.66 -11.18 -1.45
N ARG A 102 -8.84 -10.16 -1.19
CA ARG A 102 -7.99 -9.55 -2.21
C ARG A 102 -6.94 -10.53 -2.75
N PHE A 103 -6.35 -11.35 -1.87
CA PHE A 103 -5.40 -12.38 -2.29
C PHE A 103 -6.07 -13.43 -3.21
N ASN A 104 -7.27 -13.89 -2.87
CA ASN A 104 -8.01 -14.82 -3.70
C ASN A 104 -8.39 -14.23 -5.06
N GLU A 105 -8.82 -12.97 -5.12
CA GLU A 105 -9.06 -12.25 -6.38
C GLU A 105 -7.80 -12.20 -7.26
N PHE A 106 -6.65 -11.87 -6.67
CA PHE A 106 -5.36 -11.85 -7.37
C PHE A 106 -5.00 -13.24 -7.92
N VAL A 107 -5.14 -14.30 -7.12
CA VAL A 107 -4.87 -15.68 -7.53
C VAL A 107 -5.77 -16.09 -8.70
N GLN A 108 -7.07 -15.80 -8.62
CA GLN A 108 -8.04 -16.10 -9.66
C GLN A 108 -7.77 -15.33 -10.95
N GLN A 109 -7.55 -14.01 -10.85
CA GLN A 109 -7.29 -13.14 -12.00
C GLN A 109 -6.03 -13.55 -12.77
N ASN A 110 -5.00 -14.01 -12.05
CA ASN A 110 -3.73 -14.43 -12.63
C ASN A 110 -3.65 -15.96 -12.91
N LYS A 111 -4.74 -16.72 -12.69
CA LYS A 111 -4.82 -18.19 -12.91
C LYS A 111 -3.74 -18.96 -12.16
N LEU A 112 -3.50 -18.58 -10.90
CA LEU A 112 -2.42 -19.13 -10.07
C LEU A 112 -2.88 -20.26 -9.14
N GLU A 113 -4.11 -20.77 -9.26
CA GLU A 113 -4.68 -21.77 -8.38
C GLU A 113 -3.85 -23.07 -8.34
N ALA A 114 -3.32 -23.49 -9.49
CA ALA A 114 -2.50 -24.69 -9.61
C ALA A 114 -1.02 -24.48 -9.23
N THR A 115 -0.62 -23.25 -8.85
CA THR A 115 0.78 -22.96 -8.55
C THR A 115 1.17 -23.56 -7.19
N PRO A 116 2.24 -24.39 -7.12
CA PRO A 116 2.70 -24.97 -5.87
C PRO A 116 3.03 -23.89 -4.83
N GLY A 117 2.47 -24.02 -3.62
CA GLY A 117 2.67 -23.06 -2.52
C GLY A 117 1.56 -22.04 -2.33
N VAL A 118 0.70 -21.78 -3.33
CA VAL A 118 -0.40 -20.81 -3.23
C VAL A 118 -1.41 -21.23 -2.18
N GLU A 119 -1.72 -22.52 -2.06
CA GLU A 119 -2.61 -23.02 -1.00
C GLU A 119 -2.03 -22.77 0.40
N GLY A 120 -0.71 -22.89 0.55
CA GLY A 120 -0.02 -22.51 1.79
C GLY A 120 -0.19 -21.03 2.12
N LEU A 121 -0.09 -20.16 1.11
CA LEU A 121 -0.33 -18.72 1.28
C LEU A 121 -1.79 -18.41 1.65
N ARG A 122 -2.79 -19.08 1.04
CA ARG A 122 -4.19 -18.91 1.42
C ARG A 122 -4.43 -19.15 2.91
N LYS A 123 -3.79 -20.18 3.47
CA LYS A 123 -3.86 -20.45 4.92
C LYS A 123 -3.23 -19.35 5.74
N VAL A 124 -2.11 -18.78 5.30
CA VAL A 124 -1.49 -17.64 5.99
C VAL A 124 -2.37 -16.40 5.90
N PHE A 125 -3.01 -16.15 4.75
CA PHE A 125 -3.94 -15.03 4.57
C PHE A 125 -5.25 -15.17 5.35
N SER A 126 -5.50 -16.28 6.01
CA SER A 126 -6.62 -16.41 6.96
C SER A 126 -6.31 -15.84 8.36
N SER A 127 -5.04 -15.47 8.64
CA SER A 127 -4.58 -14.91 9.92
C SER A 127 -3.88 -13.56 9.70
N ALA A 128 -4.38 -12.50 10.31
CA ALA A 128 -3.79 -11.15 10.21
C ALA A 128 -2.36 -11.09 10.79
N ASP A 129 -2.13 -11.81 11.89
CA ASP A 129 -0.81 -11.86 12.55
C ASP A 129 0.26 -12.53 11.69
N ASP A 130 -0.14 -13.53 10.91
CA ASP A 130 0.79 -14.24 10.04
C ASP A 130 1.14 -13.43 8.80
N ILE A 131 0.19 -12.64 8.27
CA ILE A 131 0.45 -11.72 7.17
C ILE A 131 1.44 -10.63 7.60
N ALA A 132 1.28 -10.07 8.80
CA ALA A 132 2.19 -9.06 9.32
C ALA A 132 3.64 -9.58 9.47
N LYS A 133 3.83 -10.88 9.67
CA LYS A 133 5.16 -11.52 9.70
C LYS A 133 5.73 -11.73 8.30
N LEU A 134 4.85 -11.94 7.29
CA LEU A 134 5.28 -12.15 5.91
C LEU A 134 5.75 -10.89 5.21
N MET A 135 5.04 -9.78 5.42
CA MET A 135 5.25 -8.50 4.73
C MET A 135 5.44 -7.39 5.75
N GLN A 136 6.68 -7.06 6.02
CA GLN A 136 7.07 -6.06 7.01
C GLN A 136 7.48 -4.76 6.34
N PRO A 137 6.94 -3.60 6.76
CA PRO A 137 7.37 -2.31 6.24
C PRO A 137 8.81 -2.02 6.66
N VAL A 138 9.59 -1.46 5.74
CA VAL A 138 10.95 -0.98 6.00
C VAL A 138 10.95 0.54 5.99
N PHE A 139 11.51 1.11 7.04
CA PHE A 139 11.64 2.55 7.23
C PHE A 139 13.07 3.00 6.96
N PRO A 140 13.30 4.23 6.47
CA PRO A 140 14.64 4.75 6.22
C PRO A 140 15.47 4.88 7.51
N PHE A 141 14.79 5.13 8.64
CA PHE A 141 15.41 5.20 9.95
C PHE A 141 14.66 4.32 10.94
N THR A 142 15.41 3.51 11.67
CA THR A 142 14.90 2.73 12.80
C THR A 142 15.22 3.45 14.12
N LYS A 143 14.58 3.03 15.22
CA LYS A 143 14.93 3.54 16.56
C LYS A 143 16.38 3.24 16.93
N LEU A 144 16.97 2.20 16.36
CA LEU A 144 18.36 1.82 16.59
C LEU A 144 19.30 2.80 15.89
N ASP A 145 19.01 3.13 14.62
CA ASP A 145 19.78 4.08 13.83
C ASP A 145 19.75 5.47 14.49
N ALA A 146 18.59 5.92 14.97
CA ALA A 146 18.47 7.19 15.70
C ALA A 146 19.31 7.21 16.99
N LYS A 147 19.48 6.06 17.65
CA LYS A 147 20.31 5.92 18.85
C LYS A 147 21.81 5.88 18.52
N GLU A 148 22.19 5.19 17.43
CA GLU A 148 23.59 5.04 17.02
C GLU A 148 24.14 6.30 16.34
N LEU A 149 23.33 6.97 15.53
CA LEU A 149 23.75 8.18 14.79
C LEU A 149 23.56 9.46 15.61
N MET A 150 22.98 9.41 16.81
CA MET A 150 22.60 10.59 17.63
C MET A 150 21.81 11.66 16.85
N GLU A 151 21.22 11.31 15.73
CA GLU A 151 20.43 12.19 14.89
C GLU A 151 18.95 11.85 15.03
N GLN A 152 18.15 12.85 15.33
CA GLN A 152 16.70 12.74 15.15
C GLN A 152 16.37 13.04 13.68
N PRO A 153 15.61 12.16 13.00
CA PRO A 153 15.23 12.42 11.62
C PRO A 153 14.43 13.72 11.53
N ARG A 154 15.00 14.72 10.87
CA ARG A 154 14.29 15.93 10.49
C ARG A 154 13.33 15.57 9.35
N ASP A 155 12.03 15.64 9.60
CA ASP A 155 10.92 15.61 8.60
C ASP A 155 10.84 14.48 7.55
N GLY A 156 11.52 13.37 7.69
CA GLY A 156 11.45 12.27 6.71
C GLY A 156 11.27 10.87 7.30
N GLY A 157 11.26 10.74 8.62
CA GLY A 157 11.33 9.44 9.30
C GLY A 157 10.08 8.55 9.24
N ASN A 158 8.96 9.05 8.71
CA ASN A 158 7.69 8.33 8.68
C ASN A 158 7.35 7.71 7.31
N ASN A 159 8.24 7.78 6.35
CA ASN A 159 8.01 7.17 5.04
C ASN A 159 8.39 5.69 5.04
N VAL A 160 7.59 4.86 4.41
CA VAL A 160 7.91 3.45 4.17
C VAL A 160 8.62 3.35 2.83
N ILE A 161 9.88 2.92 2.84
CA ILE A 161 10.70 2.82 1.61
C ILE A 161 10.47 1.51 0.85
N GLY A 162 9.90 0.50 1.50
CA GLY A 162 9.64 -0.79 0.85
C GLY A 162 9.07 -1.82 1.81
N LEU A 163 9.02 -3.05 1.34
CA LEU A 163 8.56 -4.22 2.08
C LEU A 163 9.68 -5.25 2.16
N ARG A 164 9.98 -5.70 3.36
CA ARG A 164 10.70 -6.95 3.58
C ARG A 164 9.69 -8.08 3.53
N ILE A 165 9.84 -8.97 2.56
CA ILE A 165 8.96 -10.11 2.35
C ILE A 165 9.72 -11.37 2.72
N VAL A 166 9.15 -12.18 3.63
CA VAL A 166 9.77 -13.40 4.14
C VAL A 166 8.77 -14.55 4.04
N TYR A 167 9.17 -15.65 3.43
CA TYR A 167 8.32 -16.85 3.35
C TYR A 167 9.14 -18.12 3.53
N ALA A 168 8.56 -19.08 4.25
CA ALA A 168 9.18 -20.38 4.49
C ALA A 168 8.35 -21.51 3.86
N ALA A 169 9.00 -22.32 3.01
CA ALA A 169 8.38 -23.45 2.31
C ALA A 169 9.18 -24.76 2.50
N GLY A 170 8.62 -25.86 2.05
CA GLY A 170 9.29 -27.18 2.09
C GLY A 170 10.46 -27.34 1.12
N SER A 171 10.60 -26.42 0.12
CA SER A 171 11.77 -26.35 -0.76
C SER A 171 12.21 -24.91 -0.94
N GLY A 172 13.51 -24.70 -1.21
CA GLY A 172 14.11 -23.39 -1.43
C GLY A 172 13.49 -22.67 -2.63
N GLU A 173 13.30 -23.38 -3.72
CA GLU A 173 12.69 -22.82 -4.94
C GLU A 173 11.24 -22.34 -4.73
N ASN A 174 10.44 -23.13 -3.96
CA ASN A 174 9.08 -22.70 -3.63
C ASN A 174 9.08 -21.48 -2.71
N ALA A 175 9.99 -21.43 -1.73
CA ALA A 175 10.13 -20.27 -0.86
C ALA A 175 10.46 -19.02 -1.69
N GLN A 176 11.45 -19.10 -2.57
CA GLN A 176 11.85 -18.02 -3.46
C GLN A 176 10.70 -17.56 -4.38
N ARG A 177 10.02 -18.51 -5.02
CA ARG A 177 8.88 -18.23 -5.91
C ARG A 177 7.75 -17.53 -5.18
N MET A 178 7.44 -17.94 -3.95
CA MET A 178 6.36 -17.33 -3.17
C MET A 178 6.71 -15.93 -2.70
N VAL A 179 7.97 -15.62 -2.37
CA VAL A 179 8.42 -14.26 -2.08
C VAL A 179 8.25 -13.36 -3.31
N GLY A 180 8.63 -13.84 -4.50
CA GLY A 180 8.40 -13.12 -5.76
C GLY A 180 6.92 -12.85 -6.04
N LEU A 181 6.08 -13.86 -5.82
CA LEU A 181 4.62 -13.75 -6.00
C LEU A 181 4.00 -12.75 -5.02
N LEU A 182 4.42 -12.76 -3.74
CA LEU A 182 3.94 -11.82 -2.74
C LEU A 182 4.33 -10.37 -3.06
N GLY A 183 5.52 -10.13 -3.59
CA GLY A 183 5.92 -8.81 -4.04
C GLY A 183 5.06 -8.31 -5.20
N ARG A 184 4.81 -9.17 -6.19
CA ARG A 184 3.90 -8.84 -7.29
C ARG A 184 2.46 -8.60 -6.81
N TYR A 185 1.97 -9.42 -5.90
CA TYR A 185 0.66 -9.26 -5.28
C TYR A 185 0.52 -7.92 -4.52
N ALA A 186 1.52 -7.56 -3.72
CA ALA A 186 1.51 -6.30 -2.97
C ALA A 186 1.44 -5.10 -3.93
N MET A 187 2.27 -5.08 -4.97
CA MET A 187 2.27 -4.01 -5.98
C MET A 187 0.97 -3.97 -6.79
N ASP A 188 0.44 -5.11 -7.21
CA ASP A 188 -0.84 -5.20 -7.92
C ASP A 188 -1.98 -4.64 -7.07
N SER A 189 -2.01 -4.98 -5.78
CA SER A 189 -3.06 -4.53 -4.86
C SER A 189 -2.97 -3.04 -4.57
N ILE A 190 -1.77 -2.51 -4.35
CA ILE A 190 -1.53 -1.07 -4.17
C ILE A 190 -1.96 -0.30 -5.42
N THR A 191 -1.51 -0.74 -6.57
CA THR A 191 -1.83 -0.10 -7.85
C THR A 191 -3.33 -0.12 -8.14
N TYR A 192 -4.00 -1.26 -7.91
CA TYR A 192 -5.46 -1.36 -8.06
C TYR A 192 -6.20 -0.36 -7.19
N LEU A 193 -5.85 -0.27 -5.90
CA LEU A 193 -6.49 0.66 -4.98
C LEU A 193 -6.34 2.11 -5.45
N ILE A 194 -5.13 2.50 -5.80
CA ILE A 194 -4.83 3.87 -6.21
C ILE A 194 -5.58 4.22 -7.49
N TYR A 195 -5.52 3.37 -8.50
CA TYR A 195 -6.21 3.63 -9.76
C TYR A 195 -7.73 3.55 -9.64
N SER A 196 -8.25 2.72 -8.73
CA SER A 196 -9.68 2.73 -8.40
C SER A 196 -10.14 4.10 -7.94
N ASP A 197 -9.37 4.74 -7.06
CA ASP A 197 -9.71 6.08 -6.57
C ASP A 197 -9.44 7.17 -7.61
N VAL A 198 -8.25 7.15 -8.23
CA VAL A 198 -7.82 8.17 -9.19
C VAL A 198 -8.76 8.23 -10.40
N LEU A 199 -9.10 7.10 -11.01
CA LEU A 199 -9.95 7.09 -12.21
C LEU A 199 -11.37 7.58 -11.91
N ARG A 200 -11.95 7.17 -10.78
CA ARG A 200 -13.28 7.61 -10.36
C ARG A 200 -13.30 9.09 -10.00
N PHE A 201 -12.29 9.53 -9.25
CA PHE A 201 -12.16 10.95 -8.86
C PHE A 201 -11.99 11.83 -10.09
N LYS A 202 -11.06 11.50 -10.99
CA LYS A 202 -10.78 12.27 -12.20
C LYS A 202 -11.99 12.37 -13.13
N TYR A 203 -12.73 11.28 -13.31
CA TYR A 203 -13.96 11.31 -14.10
C TYR A 203 -14.99 12.30 -13.53
N THR A 204 -15.17 12.30 -12.20
CA THR A 204 -16.13 13.19 -11.52
C THR A 204 -15.65 14.65 -11.55
N GLU A 205 -14.37 14.88 -11.24
CA GLU A 205 -13.75 16.20 -11.27
C GLU A 205 -13.88 16.86 -12.65
N ILE A 206 -13.53 16.13 -13.70
CA ILE A 206 -13.58 16.63 -15.08
C ILE A 206 -15.03 16.89 -15.51
N THR A 207 -15.97 16.05 -15.10
CA THR A 207 -17.40 16.26 -15.39
C THR A 207 -17.90 17.56 -14.74
N ALA A 208 -17.54 17.80 -13.49
CA ALA A 208 -17.89 19.05 -12.79
C ALA A 208 -17.21 20.28 -13.44
N LEU A 209 -15.94 20.12 -13.87
CA LEU A 209 -15.22 21.20 -14.56
C LEU A 209 -15.85 21.56 -15.91
N ILE A 210 -16.32 20.60 -16.69
CA ILE A 210 -17.06 20.87 -17.93
C ILE A 210 -18.30 21.69 -17.64
N THR A 211 -19.11 21.33 -16.62
CA THR A 211 -20.30 22.09 -16.23
C THR A 211 -19.97 23.50 -15.78
N ARG A 212 -18.86 23.69 -15.04
CA ARG A 212 -18.38 25.01 -14.66
C ARG A 212 -18.00 25.86 -15.87
N LEU A 213 -17.24 25.27 -16.81
CA LEU A 213 -16.86 25.96 -18.06
C LEU A 213 -18.08 26.31 -18.92
N ASP A 214 -19.13 25.47 -18.93
CA ASP A 214 -20.40 25.81 -19.58
C ASP A 214 -21.03 27.07 -18.99
N ASN A 215 -21.10 27.18 -17.66
CA ASN A 215 -21.63 28.36 -16.97
C ASN A 215 -20.75 29.59 -17.25
N ASP A 216 -19.41 29.45 -17.21
CA ASP A 216 -18.51 30.56 -17.52
C ASP A 216 -18.71 31.06 -18.97
N ILE A 217 -18.94 30.15 -19.92
CA ILE A 217 -19.23 30.49 -21.32
C ILE A 217 -20.56 31.23 -21.43
N ILE A 218 -21.62 30.79 -20.72
CA ILE A 218 -22.93 31.42 -20.73
C ILE A 218 -22.82 32.85 -20.18
N GLU A 219 -22.20 33.03 -19.01
CA GLU A 219 -22.02 34.33 -18.38
C GLU A 219 -21.24 35.31 -19.28
N ASN A 220 -20.14 34.85 -19.89
CA ASN A 220 -19.36 35.70 -20.77
C ASN A 220 -20.09 36.00 -22.10
N LYS A 221 -20.95 35.12 -22.61
CA LYS A 221 -21.83 35.45 -23.74
C LYS A 221 -22.85 36.54 -23.39
N GLU A 222 -23.45 36.51 -22.18
CA GLU A 222 -24.35 37.57 -21.71
C GLU A 222 -23.62 38.89 -21.59
N LYS A 223 -22.37 38.92 -21.05
CA LYS A 223 -21.51 40.10 -21.04
C LYS A 223 -21.23 40.61 -22.46
N LEU A 224 -20.94 39.71 -23.39
CA LEU A 224 -20.70 40.06 -24.79
C LEU A 224 -21.92 40.70 -25.42
N ASP A 225 -23.12 40.18 -25.23
CA ASP A 225 -24.38 40.75 -25.70
C ASP A 225 -24.64 42.13 -25.09
N LEU A 226 -24.31 42.34 -23.80
CA LEU A 226 -24.39 43.61 -23.14
C LEU A 226 -23.47 44.67 -23.80
N TYR A 227 -22.19 44.31 -24.04
CA TYR A 227 -21.23 45.17 -24.67
C TYR A 227 -21.62 45.50 -26.13
N GLN A 228 -22.13 44.55 -26.88
CA GLN A 228 -22.62 44.80 -28.25
C GLN A 228 -23.82 45.79 -28.27
N ARG A 229 -24.80 45.62 -27.37
CA ARG A 229 -25.91 46.56 -27.22
C ARG A 229 -25.42 47.96 -26.81
N LYS A 230 -24.48 48.03 -25.85
CA LYS A 230 -23.87 49.30 -25.41
C LYS A 230 -23.13 49.98 -26.57
N SER A 231 -22.34 49.24 -27.35
CA SER A 231 -21.64 49.76 -28.54
C SER A 231 -22.62 50.33 -29.60
N ALA A 232 -23.72 49.59 -29.89
CA ALA A 232 -24.73 50.02 -30.82
C ALA A 232 -25.42 51.35 -30.33
N ASN A 233 -25.77 51.41 -29.05
CA ASN A 233 -26.38 52.64 -28.46
C ASN A 233 -25.41 53.81 -28.52
N LEU A 234 -24.13 53.62 -28.20
CA LEU A 234 -23.12 54.68 -28.28
C LEU A 234 -22.95 55.18 -29.71
N LYS A 235 -22.94 54.31 -30.70
CA LYS A 235 -22.90 54.68 -32.14
C LYS A 235 -24.12 55.53 -32.53
N GLN A 236 -25.32 55.19 -32.02
CA GLN A 236 -26.53 56.02 -32.25
C GLN A 236 -26.45 57.39 -31.59
N ILE A 237 -25.92 57.49 -30.36
CA ILE A 237 -25.71 58.76 -29.67
C ILE A 237 -24.74 59.64 -30.45
N MET A 238 -23.62 59.08 -30.92
CA MET A 238 -22.63 59.78 -31.75
C MET A 238 -23.21 60.29 -33.06
N ALA A 239 -24.09 59.52 -33.69
CA ALA A 239 -24.78 59.91 -34.91
C ALA A 239 -25.79 61.08 -34.70
N ARG A 240 -26.42 61.13 -33.51
CA ARG A 240 -27.36 62.23 -33.15
C ARG A 240 -26.65 63.51 -32.70
N TYR A 241 -25.47 63.37 -32.10
CA TYR A 241 -24.73 64.51 -31.51
C TYR A 241 -23.26 64.49 -32.00
N PRO A 242 -23.00 64.79 -33.27
CA PRO A 242 -21.65 64.67 -33.84
C PRO A 242 -20.61 65.62 -33.22
N GLU A 243 -21.03 66.75 -32.64
CA GLU A 243 -20.11 67.63 -31.93
C GLU A 243 -19.57 67.03 -30.66
N SER A 244 -20.31 66.18 -29.95
CA SER A 244 -19.84 65.49 -28.76
C SER A 244 -18.80 64.42 -29.05
N ALA A 245 -18.73 63.94 -30.28
CA ALA A 245 -17.73 62.95 -30.71
C ALA A 245 -16.33 63.58 -30.85
N ASN A 246 -16.24 64.91 -31.12
CA ASN A 246 -14.97 65.61 -31.32
C ASN A 246 -14.36 66.20 -30.05
N GLN A 247 -15.03 66.10 -28.89
CA GLN A 247 -14.44 66.58 -27.63
C GLN A 247 -13.34 65.62 -27.18
N THR A 248 -12.11 65.85 -27.60
CA THR A 248 -10.91 65.21 -27.12
C THR A 248 -10.69 65.60 -25.65
N SER A 249 -11.09 64.79 -24.71
CA SER A 249 -10.76 65.00 -23.31
C SER A 249 -9.25 64.81 -23.12
N ARG A 250 -8.54 65.90 -22.93
CA ARG A 250 -7.09 65.98 -22.69
C ARG A 250 -6.68 65.47 -21.29
N GLN A 251 -7.58 64.95 -20.51
CA GLN A 251 -7.28 64.45 -19.17
C GLN A 251 -7.17 62.94 -19.19
N VAL A 252 -5.96 62.42 -18.90
CA VAL A 252 -5.74 61.04 -18.50
C VAL A 252 -6.30 60.88 -17.11
N ILE A 253 -7.60 60.62 -17.03
CA ILE A 253 -8.28 60.25 -15.78
C ILE A 253 -8.18 58.73 -15.68
N SER A 254 -7.73 58.22 -14.52
CA SER A 254 -7.84 56.79 -14.20
C SER A 254 -9.31 56.38 -14.37
N VAL A 255 -9.58 55.48 -15.32
CA VAL A 255 -10.94 55.05 -15.65
C VAL A 255 -11.36 54.05 -14.57
N THR A 256 -12.10 54.53 -13.60
CA THR A 256 -12.88 53.70 -12.66
C THR A 256 -14.29 53.57 -13.20
N GLU A 257 -15.01 52.47 -12.82
CA GLU A 257 -16.38 52.21 -13.27
C GLU A 257 -17.34 53.41 -13.01
N ASP A 258 -17.13 54.12 -11.93
CA ASP A 258 -17.90 55.33 -11.56
C ASP A 258 -17.61 56.55 -12.47
N ASN A 259 -16.39 56.66 -13.01
CA ASN A 259 -15.99 57.75 -13.89
C ASN A 259 -16.33 57.48 -15.37
N ALA A 260 -16.68 56.25 -15.73
CA ALA A 260 -17.00 55.88 -17.10
C ALA A 260 -18.18 56.69 -17.70
N ARG A 261 -19.10 57.13 -16.86
CA ARG A 261 -20.26 57.96 -17.27
C ARG A 261 -19.90 59.35 -17.78
N TYR A 262 -18.75 59.89 -17.36
CA TYR A 262 -18.27 61.24 -17.72
C TYR A 262 -17.29 61.25 -18.89
N LEU A 263 -16.95 60.05 -19.41
CA LEU A 263 -16.10 59.96 -20.58
C LEU A 263 -16.87 60.32 -21.85
N SER A 264 -16.16 60.85 -22.86
CA SER A 264 -16.76 61.11 -24.17
C SER A 264 -17.35 59.83 -24.79
N PRO A 265 -18.43 59.91 -25.59
CA PRO A 265 -19.03 58.72 -26.22
C PRO A 265 -18.01 57.90 -27.05
N VAL A 266 -17.02 58.55 -27.66
CA VAL A 266 -15.94 57.89 -28.41
C VAL A 266 -15.06 57.05 -27.48
N THR A 267 -14.64 57.58 -26.33
CA THR A 267 -13.82 56.85 -25.37
C THR A 267 -14.58 55.66 -24.76
N GLN A 268 -15.89 55.88 -24.45
CA GLN A 268 -16.74 54.76 -23.98
C GLN A 268 -16.91 53.67 -25.05
N LEU A 269 -17.05 54.06 -26.32
CA LEU A 269 -17.12 53.08 -27.43
C LEU A 269 -15.83 52.30 -27.55
N MET A 270 -14.66 52.95 -27.54
CA MET A 270 -13.36 52.30 -27.62
C MET A 270 -13.16 51.29 -26.47
N THR A 271 -13.48 51.69 -25.23
CA THR A 271 -13.41 50.77 -24.08
C THR A 271 -14.36 49.59 -24.27
N THR A 272 -15.60 49.80 -24.70
CA THR A 272 -16.59 48.75 -24.93
C THR A 272 -16.15 47.79 -26.04
N GLU A 273 -15.46 48.27 -27.09
CA GLU A 273 -14.90 47.40 -28.14
C GLU A 273 -13.71 46.61 -27.64
N VAL A 274 -12.85 47.16 -26.77
CA VAL A 274 -11.77 46.43 -26.10
C VAL A 274 -12.35 45.34 -25.17
N ASP A 275 -13.38 45.68 -24.37
CA ASP A 275 -14.07 44.72 -23.51
C ASP A 275 -14.71 43.59 -24.33
N THR A 276 -15.31 43.92 -25.47
CA THR A 276 -15.86 42.97 -26.43
C THR A 276 -14.78 41.99 -26.95
N ALA A 277 -13.64 42.54 -27.35
CA ALA A 277 -12.51 41.69 -27.85
C ALA A 277 -11.97 40.79 -26.74
N THR A 278 -11.76 41.33 -25.52
CA THR A 278 -11.28 40.57 -24.36
C THR A 278 -12.25 39.45 -23.98
N THR A 279 -13.56 39.77 -23.97
CA THR A 279 -14.60 38.78 -23.64
C THR A 279 -14.66 37.66 -24.68
N ASN A 280 -14.47 37.95 -25.96
CA ASN A 280 -14.38 36.95 -27.02
C ASN A 280 -13.18 36.00 -26.81
N GLU A 281 -12.01 36.54 -26.41
CA GLU A 281 -10.85 35.70 -26.09
C GLU A 281 -11.10 34.80 -24.88
N VAL A 282 -11.75 35.31 -23.83
CA VAL A 282 -12.14 34.51 -22.66
C VAL A 282 -13.07 33.38 -23.08
N ILE A 283 -14.09 33.66 -23.90
CA ILE A 283 -14.99 32.62 -24.43
C ILE A 283 -14.24 31.59 -25.26
N TYR A 284 -13.32 32.03 -26.12
CA TYR A 284 -12.49 31.15 -26.94
C TYR A 284 -11.64 30.20 -26.08
N HIS A 285 -10.96 30.73 -25.06
CA HIS A 285 -10.17 29.92 -24.14
C HIS A 285 -11.02 28.95 -23.33
N ALA A 286 -12.17 29.40 -22.81
CA ALA A 286 -13.10 28.54 -22.08
C ALA A 286 -13.62 27.38 -22.94
N LYS A 287 -13.98 27.63 -24.19
CA LYS A 287 -14.40 26.58 -25.14
C LYS A 287 -13.27 25.60 -25.44
N ARG A 288 -12.03 26.08 -25.63
CA ARG A 288 -10.89 25.24 -25.86
C ARG A 288 -10.60 24.32 -24.67
N GLU A 289 -10.62 24.87 -23.45
CA GLU A 289 -10.46 24.06 -22.22
C GLU A 289 -11.62 23.07 -22.05
N GLN A 290 -12.84 23.46 -22.41
CA GLN A 290 -13.98 22.56 -22.41
C GLN A 290 -13.79 21.37 -23.36
N GLN A 291 -13.32 21.61 -24.58
CA GLN A 291 -12.99 20.53 -25.53
C GLN A 291 -11.94 19.56 -24.99
N LYS A 292 -10.87 20.09 -24.37
CA LYS A 292 -9.86 19.25 -23.71
C LYS A 292 -10.47 18.37 -22.64
N ASN A 293 -11.33 18.95 -21.80
CA ASN A 293 -11.97 18.21 -20.71
C ASN A 293 -13.01 17.20 -21.22
N ILE A 294 -13.70 17.44 -22.33
CA ILE A 294 -14.56 16.46 -22.99
C ILE A 294 -13.76 15.23 -23.43
N LEU A 295 -12.58 15.44 -24.03
CA LEU A 295 -11.69 14.35 -24.44
C LEU A 295 -11.14 13.57 -23.23
N LEU A 296 -10.75 14.27 -22.17
CA LEU A 296 -10.32 13.65 -20.92
C LEU A 296 -11.45 12.86 -20.26
N ARG A 297 -12.68 13.37 -20.24
CA ARG A 297 -13.86 12.65 -19.72
C ARG A 297 -14.11 11.37 -20.50
N GLU A 298 -13.99 11.40 -21.81
CA GLU A 298 -14.14 10.21 -22.67
C GLU A 298 -13.08 9.15 -22.30
N TYR A 299 -11.80 9.57 -22.17
CA TYR A 299 -10.71 8.70 -21.76
C TYR A 299 -10.93 8.10 -20.36
N TYR A 300 -11.21 8.93 -19.35
CA TYR A 300 -11.42 8.43 -18.00
C TYR A 300 -12.72 7.61 -17.86
N GLY A 301 -13.72 7.87 -18.68
CA GLY A 301 -14.92 7.04 -18.79
C GLY A 301 -14.61 5.62 -19.28
N GLN A 302 -13.83 5.49 -20.34
CA GLN A 302 -13.37 4.19 -20.83
C GLN A 302 -12.40 3.51 -19.85
N ALA A 303 -11.50 4.26 -19.21
CA ALA A 303 -10.61 3.74 -18.18
C ALA A 303 -11.37 3.24 -16.95
N LYS A 304 -12.50 3.87 -16.59
CA LYS A 304 -13.38 3.39 -15.54
C LYS A 304 -14.06 2.06 -15.92
N ILE A 305 -14.49 1.89 -17.17
CA ILE A 305 -15.04 0.61 -17.65
C ILE A 305 -13.97 -0.48 -17.57
N LEU A 306 -12.71 -0.17 -17.92
CA LEU A 306 -11.60 -1.10 -17.75
C LEU A 306 -11.41 -1.49 -16.27
N LEU A 307 -11.49 -0.52 -15.35
CA LEU A 307 -11.40 -0.77 -13.91
C LEU A 307 -12.52 -1.68 -13.41
N ASP A 308 -13.75 -1.47 -13.85
CA ASP A 308 -14.91 -2.26 -13.41
C ASP A 308 -14.86 -3.71 -13.95
N ASN A 309 -14.15 -3.94 -15.06
CA ASN A 309 -13.98 -5.26 -15.68
C ASN A 309 -12.75 -6.03 -15.19
N THR A 310 -11.80 -5.38 -14.51
CA THR A 310 -10.59 -6.04 -14.00
C THR A 310 -10.29 -5.62 -12.56
N LYS A 311 -9.81 -6.59 -11.78
CA LYS A 311 -9.41 -6.37 -10.38
C LYS A 311 -7.87 -6.44 -10.21
N SER A 312 -7.11 -6.32 -11.29
CA SER A 312 -5.65 -6.31 -11.27
C SER A 312 -5.12 -4.92 -11.58
N GLY A 313 -4.29 -4.39 -10.70
CA GLY A 313 -3.62 -3.11 -10.87
C GLY A 313 -2.66 -3.12 -12.06
N GLU A 314 -1.92 -4.20 -12.26
CA GLU A 314 -1.05 -4.39 -13.41
C GLU A 314 -1.84 -4.39 -14.74
N ALA A 315 -2.97 -5.09 -14.78
CA ALA A 315 -3.82 -5.15 -15.96
C ALA A 315 -4.44 -3.78 -16.29
N ILE A 316 -4.82 -3.00 -15.28
CA ILE A 316 -5.29 -1.61 -15.46
C ILE A 316 -4.19 -0.79 -16.12
N LEU A 317 -2.98 -0.73 -15.54
CA LEU A 317 -1.88 0.07 -16.08
C LEU A 317 -1.57 -0.27 -17.55
N ARG A 318 -1.46 -1.56 -17.85
CA ARG A 318 -1.22 -2.02 -19.23
C ARG A 318 -2.38 -1.70 -20.17
N GLY A 319 -3.61 -1.72 -19.65
CA GLY A 319 -4.82 -1.41 -20.40
C GLY A 319 -5.02 0.07 -20.73
N LEU A 320 -4.49 1.00 -19.91
CA LEU A 320 -4.65 2.45 -20.11
C LEU A 320 -4.16 2.92 -21.47
N GLU A 321 -3.07 2.35 -21.98
CA GLU A 321 -2.55 2.67 -23.29
C GLU A 321 -3.51 2.25 -24.42
N SER A 322 -4.09 1.05 -24.31
CA SER A 322 -5.10 0.56 -25.24
C SER A 322 -6.37 1.42 -25.21
N VAL A 323 -6.79 1.87 -24.04
CA VAL A 323 -7.91 2.81 -23.87
C VAL A 323 -7.61 4.13 -24.57
N LYS A 324 -6.42 4.69 -24.39
CA LYS A 324 -5.99 5.92 -25.09
C LYS A 324 -6.09 5.73 -26.61
N LEU A 325 -5.49 4.67 -27.13
CA LEU A 325 -5.53 4.39 -28.56
C LEU A 325 -6.96 4.23 -29.10
N ALA A 326 -7.84 3.60 -28.33
CA ALA A 326 -9.25 3.44 -28.72
C ALA A 326 -10.00 4.78 -28.78
N VAL A 327 -9.81 5.64 -27.79
CA VAL A 327 -10.46 6.96 -27.71
C VAL A 327 -10.00 7.88 -28.85
N PHE A 328 -8.72 7.81 -29.24
CA PHE A 328 -8.16 8.70 -30.24
C PHE A 328 -8.12 8.10 -31.66
N LYS A 329 -8.59 6.88 -31.86
CA LYS A 329 -8.53 6.16 -33.15
C LYS A 329 -9.09 6.95 -34.34
N ASN A 330 -10.21 7.66 -34.10
CA ASN A 330 -10.94 8.38 -35.15
C ASN A 330 -10.81 9.92 -35.00
N LYS A 331 -9.82 10.41 -34.25
CA LYS A 331 -9.63 11.84 -33.99
C LYS A 331 -8.43 12.35 -34.79
N ASP A 332 -8.54 13.58 -35.30
CA ASP A 332 -7.43 14.21 -36.04
C ASP A 332 -6.35 14.71 -35.08
N LEU A 333 -5.24 13.98 -35.01
CA LEU A 333 -4.09 14.35 -34.15
C LEU A 333 -3.31 15.58 -34.68
N LYS A 334 -3.69 16.15 -35.84
CA LYS A 334 -3.16 17.44 -36.32
C LYS A 334 -3.82 18.63 -35.61
N ASP A 335 -5.01 18.44 -35.05
CA ASP A 335 -5.63 19.44 -34.19
C ASP A 335 -4.81 19.59 -32.89
N LYS A 336 -4.36 20.84 -32.62
CA LYS A 336 -3.49 21.15 -31.49
C LYS A 336 -4.13 20.81 -30.15
N THR A 337 -5.44 20.96 -30.02
CA THR A 337 -6.17 20.67 -28.78
C THR A 337 -6.22 19.16 -28.52
N ILE A 338 -6.51 18.38 -29.57
CA ILE A 338 -6.53 16.92 -29.51
C ILE A 338 -5.12 16.38 -29.22
N GLN A 339 -4.11 16.90 -29.92
CA GLN A 339 -2.71 16.51 -29.73
C GLN A 339 -2.22 16.80 -28.30
N GLU A 340 -2.57 17.96 -27.74
CA GLU A 340 -2.19 18.33 -26.38
C GLU A 340 -2.75 17.33 -25.35
N VAL A 341 -4.01 16.93 -25.49
CA VAL A 341 -4.64 15.95 -24.59
C VAL A 341 -4.03 14.56 -24.78
N TYR A 342 -3.81 14.14 -26.03
CA TYR A 342 -3.15 12.87 -26.35
C TYR A 342 -1.76 12.77 -25.70
N ASN A 343 -0.94 13.83 -25.85
CA ASN A 343 0.40 13.88 -25.26
C ASN A 343 0.35 13.85 -23.73
N LYS A 344 -0.59 14.59 -23.13
CA LYS A 344 -0.79 14.58 -21.67
C LYS A 344 -1.10 13.18 -21.15
N ILE A 345 -2.06 12.49 -21.76
CA ILE A 345 -2.41 11.13 -21.36
C ILE A 345 -1.23 10.18 -21.58
N THR A 346 -0.47 10.35 -22.67
CA THR A 346 0.72 9.54 -22.93
C THR A 346 1.75 9.70 -21.81
N MET A 347 2.04 10.94 -21.41
CA MET A 347 2.97 11.21 -20.32
C MET A 347 2.47 10.63 -18.98
N ASP A 348 1.19 10.80 -18.67
CA ASP A 348 0.59 10.29 -17.44
C ASP A 348 0.68 8.76 -17.40
N ASN A 349 0.37 8.07 -18.50
CA ASN A 349 0.46 6.60 -18.59
C ASN A 349 1.92 6.11 -18.49
N GLN A 350 2.87 6.79 -19.13
CA GLN A 350 4.29 6.43 -19.06
C GLN A 350 4.86 6.62 -17.66
N LEU A 351 4.53 7.73 -16.99
CA LEU A 351 4.94 7.97 -15.61
C LEU A 351 4.39 6.91 -14.67
N ALA A 352 3.13 6.52 -14.85
CA ALA A 352 2.50 5.48 -14.06
C ALA A 352 3.17 4.11 -14.27
N ASN A 353 3.38 3.70 -15.52
CA ASN A 353 4.07 2.45 -15.83
C ASN A 353 5.49 2.42 -15.26
N ASN A 354 6.25 3.49 -15.43
CA ASN A 354 7.60 3.61 -14.90
C ASN A 354 7.61 3.48 -13.37
N LEU A 355 6.72 4.19 -12.68
CA LEU A 355 6.68 4.18 -11.21
C LEU A 355 6.34 2.81 -10.64
N TYR A 356 5.28 2.17 -11.17
CA TYR A 356 4.72 0.95 -10.57
C TYR A 356 5.35 -0.33 -11.08
N LEU A 357 5.73 -0.39 -12.36
CA LEU A 357 6.21 -1.61 -12.98
C LEU A 357 7.73 -1.68 -13.08
N GLU A 358 8.42 -0.53 -13.17
CA GLU A 358 9.87 -0.49 -13.36
C GLU A 358 10.63 -0.10 -12.09
N LYS A 359 10.24 1.01 -11.45
CA LYS A 359 10.93 1.52 -10.24
C LYS A 359 10.59 0.75 -8.99
N SER A 360 9.33 0.26 -8.86
CA SER A 360 8.91 -0.57 -7.74
C SER A 360 9.32 -2.02 -7.98
N ARG A 361 10.48 -2.41 -7.48
CA ARG A 361 11.06 -3.73 -7.75
C ARG A 361 11.84 -4.27 -6.56
N PHE A 362 12.14 -5.56 -6.62
CA PHE A 362 13.10 -6.14 -5.70
C PHE A 362 14.50 -5.57 -5.98
N ILE A 363 15.08 -4.90 -4.97
CA ILE A 363 16.51 -4.48 -5.01
C ILE A 363 17.37 -5.64 -4.53
N ALA A 364 17.00 -6.23 -3.37
CA ALA A 364 17.51 -7.54 -2.99
C ALA A 364 16.45 -8.55 -3.44
N GLY A 365 16.75 -9.30 -4.48
CA GLY A 365 15.83 -10.29 -5.06
C GLY A 365 15.48 -11.37 -4.06
N PRO A 366 14.40 -12.15 -4.31
CA PRO A 366 14.09 -13.29 -3.46
C PRO A 366 15.30 -14.23 -3.40
N SER A 367 15.84 -14.42 -2.20
CA SER A 367 17.00 -15.27 -1.97
C SER A 367 16.64 -16.76 -2.22
N LEU A 368 17.52 -17.50 -2.89
CA LEU A 368 17.43 -18.95 -2.93
C LEU A 368 18.10 -19.49 -1.66
N PRO A 369 17.38 -20.04 -0.69
CA PRO A 369 17.98 -20.52 0.54
C PRO A 369 18.76 -21.81 0.31
N GLU A 370 20.05 -21.79 0.54
CA GLU A 370 20.94 -22.98 0.46
C GLU A 370 20.80 -23.86 1.69
N HIS A 371 20.46 -23.25 2.83
CA HIS A 371 20.38 -23.95 4.10
C HIS A 371 18.96 -23.95 4.66
N ARG A 372 18.66 -25.00 5.43
CA ARG A 372 17.38 -25.13 6.15
C ARG A 372 17.30 -24.12 7.28
N SER A 373 16.17 -23.43 7.41
CA SER A 373 15.93 -22.48 8.52
C SER A 373 15.72 -23.20 9.87
N THR A 374 15.30 -24.46 9.85
CA THR A 374 15.12 -25.28 11.04
C THR A 374 16.40 -25.99 11.42
N ARG A 375 16.97 -25.68 12.59
CA ARG A 375 18.16 -26.37 13.12
C ARG A 375 17.78 -27.78 13.55
N LEU A 376 18.25 -28.80 12.82
CA LEU A 376 18.05 -30.22 13.16
C LEU A 376 18.58 -30.57 14.54
N SER A 377 19.67 -29.95 14.97
CA SER A 377 20.23 -30.09 16.31
C SER A 377 19.25 -29.70 17.42
N ALA A 378 18.44 -28.64 17.22
CA ALA A 378 17.45 -28.22 18.19
C ALA A 378 16.25 -29.19 18.27
N ALA A 379 15.86 -29.80 17.14
CA ALA A 379 14.80 -30.82 17.11
C ALA A 379 15.27 -32.10 17.81
N LEU A 380 16.51 -32.52 17.56
CA LEU A 380 17.12 -33.69 18.19
C LEU A 380 17.28 -33.47 19.68
N LEU A 381 17.77 -32.30 20.12
CA LEU A 381 17.93 -31.98 21.54
C LEU A 381 16.59 -32.02 22.30
N ARG A 382 15.54 -31.44 21.71
CA ARG A 382 14.19 -31.46 22.32
C ARG A 382 13.65 -32.89 22.42
N ALA A 383 13.78 -33.70 21.37
CA ALA A 383 13.30 -35.07 21.35
C ALA A 383 14.10 -35.93 22.33
N PHE A 384 15.44 -35.74 22.40
CA PHE A 384 16.30 -36.37 23.38
C PHE A 384 15.86 -36.05 24.83
N ALA A 385 15.69 -34.75 25.12
CA ALA A 385 15.25 -34.31 26.44
C ALA A 385 13.85 -34.87 26.82
N MET A 386 12.89 -34.83 25.90
CA MET A 386 11.56 -35.39 26.13
C MET A 386 11.60 -36.92 26.30
N GLY A 387 12.41 -37.64 25.51
CA GLY A 387 12.59 -39.06 25.65
C GLY A 387 13.24 -39.44 26.97
N LEU A 388 14.28 -38.72 27.39
CA LEU A 388 15.00 -38.96 28.63
C LEU A 388 14.11 -38.65 29.85
N PHE A 389 13.59 -37.44 29.96
CA PHE A 389 12.77 -37.07 31.13
C PHE A 389 11.44 -37.83 31.16
N GLY A 390 10.80 -38.08 30.02
CA GLY A 390 9.58 -38.87 29.93
C GLY A 390 9.80 -40.30 30.39
N SER A 391 10.89 -40.97 29.98
CA SER A 391 11.21 -42.35 30.40
C SER A 391 11.54 -42.40 31.91
N ILE A 392 12.27 -41.41 32.45
CA ILE A 392 12.54 -41.34 33.89
C ILE A 392 11.25 -41.21 34.69
N ILE A 393 10.34 -40.30 34.28
CA ILE A 393 9.05 -40.10 34.95
C ILE A 393 8.22 -41.38 34.96
N VAL A 394 8.17 -42.10 33.82
CA VAL A 394 7.42 -43.37 33.71
C VAL A 394 8.01 -44.45 34.58
N VAL A 395 9.35 -44.58 34.63
CA VAL A 395 10.03 -45.59 35.47
C VAL A 395 9.82 -45.28 36.95
N LEU A 396 9.96 -44.06 37.37
CA LEU A 396 9.74 -43.63 38.76
C LEU A 396 8.26 -43.73 39.15
N GLY A 397 7.34 -43.33 38.26
CA GLY A 397 5.91 -43.47 38.49
C GLY A 397 5.49 -44.93 38.67
N ARG A 398 6.04 -45.85 37.82
CA ARG A 398 5.81 -47.27 37.96
C ARG A 398 6.39 -47.85 39.27
N ALA A 399 7.62 -47.42 39.63
CA ALA A 399 8.24 -47.85 40.87
C ALA A 399 7.43 -47.39 42.12
N TRP A 400 6.97 -46.17 42.08
CA TRP A 400 6.08 -45.59 43.11
C TRP A 400 4.75 -46.32 43.17
N TRP A 401 4.12 -46.62 42.03
CA TRP A 401 2.85 -47.38 41.96
C TRP A 401 3.00 -48.76 42.56
N ILE A 402 4.05 -49.50 42.19
CA ILE A 402 4.30 -50.84 42.74
C ILE A 402 4.53 -50.77 44.25
N LYS A 403 5.26 -49.78 44.77
CA LYS A 403 5.54 -49.60 46.18
C LYS A 403 4.30 -49.22 47.00
N ASN A 404 3.36 -48.45 46.40
CA ASN A 404 2.17 -47.96 47.11
C ASN A 404 0.88 -48.70 46.74
N ARG A 405 0.91 -49.69 45.86
CA ARG A 405 -0.27 -50.49 45.45
C ARG A 405 -1.02 -51.09 46.63
N SER A 406 -0.30 -51.61 47.64
CA SER A 406 -0.91 -52.16 48.84
C SER A 406 -1.64 -51.17 49.76
N LYS A 407 -1.47 -49.86 49.53
CA LYS A 407 -2.18 -48.78 50.24
C LYS A 407 -3.49 -48.35 49.53
N PHE A 408 -3.70 -48.82 48.27
CA PHE A 408 -4.87 -48.50 47.45
C PHE A 408 -5.79 -49.69 47.24
N ASP A 409 -5.35 -50.93 47.63
CA ASP A 409 -6.22 -52.09 47.69
C ASP A 409 -7.02 -52.01 48.98
N ILE A 410 -8.20 -51.33 48.92
CA ILE A 410 -9.27 -51.36 49.92
C ILE A 410 -10.30 -52.36 49.48
#